data_8154cfb3cd35d8ebbf3bc3a4a65c68fc
#
_entry.id   8154cfb3cd35d8ebbf3bc3a4a65c68fc
#
_cell.length_a   1.000
_cell.length_b   1.000
_cell.length_c   1.000
_cell.angle_alpha   90.00
_cell.angle_beta   90.00
_cell.angle_gamma   90.00
#
_symmetry.space_group_name_H-M   'P 1'
#
loop_
_entity.id
_entity.type
_entity.pdbx_description
1 polymer ?
#
loop_
_entity_poly.entity_id
_entity_poly.type
_entity_poly.pdbx_seq_one_letter_code
_entity_poly.pdbx_strand_id
1 'polypeptide(L)'
;MENNEVIIMPRIGEKAPEFQANTTQGPINFPSDFSGKWKILFSHPADFTPVCTSEFMTFGKMAEDFEKLNCQLVGVSIDGLHSHIAWLRTIKEKIDWKGLKNIEIKFPLVDDISIVFLCLLSFLVSTHISE
;
A
#
# COMPACT_ATOMS: atom_id res chain seq x y z
N MET A 1 -26.92 8.89 -21.39
CA MET A 1 -26.56 7.46 -21.38
C MET A 1 -25.54 7.30 -20.28
N GLU A 2 -25.96 6.73 -19.16
CA GLU A 2 -25.04 6.37 -18.09
C GLU A 2 -24.24 5.18 -18.59
N ASN A 3 -22.94 5.36 -18.77
CA ASN A 3 -22.02 4.25 -18.91
C ASN A 3 -21.97 3.53 -17.56
N ASN A 4 -22.80 2.51 -17.40
CA ASN A 4 -22.65 1.53 -16.36
C ASN A 4 -21.41 0.70 -16.69
N GLU A 5 -20.23 1.21 -16.41
CA GLU A 5 -19.03 0.37 -16.33
C GLU A 5 -19.25 -0.61 -15.20
N VAL A 6 -19.52 -1.85 -15.56
CA VAL A 6 -19.58 -2.95 -14.59
C VAL A 6 -18.18 -3.11 -14.02
N ILE A 7 -17.97 -2.66 -12.81
CA ILE A 7 -16.69 -2.89 -12.08
C ILE A 7 -16.60 -4.39 -11.83
N ILE A 8 -15.83 -5.06 -12.67
CA ILE A 8 -15.57 -6.49 -12.52
C ILE A 8 -14.42 -6.64 -11.51
N MET A 9 -14.73 -7.24 -10.36
CA MET A 9 -13.70 -7.53 -9.35
C MET A 9 -12.81 -8.67 -9.84
N PRO A 10 -11.47 -8.50 -9.77
CA PRO A 10 -10.55 -9.55 -10.18
C PRO A 10 -10.66 -10.76 -9.27
N ARG A 11 -10.57 -11.96 -9.83
CA ARG A 11 -10.55 -13.22 -9.08
C ARG A 11 -9.11 -13.62 -8.77
N ILE A 12 -8.96 -14.54 -7.81
CA ILE A 12 -7.66 -15.16 -7.55
C ILE A 12 -7.14 -15.82 -8.83
N GLY A 13 -5.91 -15.49 -9.23
CA GLY A 13 -5.32 -15.98 -10.48
C GLY A 13 -5.47 -15.03 -11.66
N GLU A 14 -6.26 -13.99 -11.54
CA GLU A 14 -6.41 -12.99 -12.59
C GLU A 14 -5.39 -11.85 -12.45
N LYS A 15 -5.13 -11.19 -13.56
CA LYS A 15 -4.22 -10.04 -13.60
C LYS A 15 -4.74 -8.90 -12.70
N ALA A 16 -3.85 -8.31 -11.91
CA ALA A 16 -4.19 -7.15 -11.10
C ALA A 16 -4.66 -5.97 -11.97
N PRO A 17 -5.66 -5.19 -11.51
CA PRO A 17 -6.11 -4.02 -12.24
C PRO A 17 -5.00 -2.96 -12.35
N GLU A 18 -4.97 -2.27 -13.48
CA GLU A 18 -4.09 -1.13 -13.70
C GLU A 18 -4.75 0.13 -13.16
N PHE A 19 -4.00 0.94 -12.43
CA PHE A 19 -4.48 2.22 -11.92
C PHE A 19 -3.38 3.26 -11.77
N GLN A 20 -3.77 4.52 -11.75
CA GLN A 20 -2.91 5.65 -11.42
C GLN A 20 -3.37 6.21 -10.07
N ALA A 21 -2.43 6.53 -9.20
CA ALA A 21 -2.74 7.07 -7.88
C ALA A 21 -1.64 8.01 -7.37
N ASN A 22 -2.04 8.95 -6.52
CA ASN A 22 -1.11 9.74 -5.73
C ASN A 22 -0.65 8.94 -4.52
N THR A 23 0.61 9.07 -4.17
CA THR A 23 1.19 8.38 -3.01
C THR A 23 2.10 9.31 -2.22
N THR A 24 2.53 8.85 -1.06
CA THR A 24 3.54 9.53 -0.22
C THR A 24 4.90 9.70 -0.91
N GLN A 25 5.13 9.05 -2.04
CA GLN A 25 6.37 9.14 -2.83
C GLN A 25 6.14 9.72 -4.22
N GLY A 26 5.02 10.40 -4.45
CA GLY A 26 4.60 10.94 -5.72
C GLY A 26 3.60 10.05 -6.46
N PRO A 27 3.16 10.44 -7.64
CA PRO A 27 2.21 9.65 -8.42
C PRO A 27 2.84 8.35 -8.92
N ILE A 28 2.05 7.29 -8.95
CA ILE A 28 2.42 5.98 -9.49
C ILE A 28 1.43 5.48 -10.53
N ASN A 29 1.93 4.65 -11.46
CA ASN A 29 1.14 3.82 -12.36
C ASN A 29 1.33 2.36 -11.92
N PHE A 30 0.34 1.78 -11.28
CA PHE A 30 0.39 0.39 -10.82
C PHE A 30 -0.21 -0.54 -11.89
N PRO A 31 0.39 -1.69 -12.22
CA PRO A 31 1.63 -2.23 -11.71
C PRO A 31 2.87 -1.86 -12.53
N SER A 32 2.72 -1.06 -13.60
CA SER A 32 3.74 -0.84 -14.64
C SER A 32 5.04 -0.19 -14.13
N ASP A 33 4.96 0.74 -13.17
CA ASP A 33 6.14 1.39 -12.57
C ASP A 33 7.02 0.41 -11.78
N PHE A 34 6.49 -0.76 -11.42
CA PHE A 34 7.19 -1.81 -10.70
C PHE A 34 7.45 -3.04 -11.57
N SER A 35 7.57 -2.85 -12.86
CA SER A 35 7.82 -3.93 -13.83
C SER A 35 9.08 -4.72 -13.47
N GLY A 36 9.04 -6.05 -13.61
CA GLY A 36 10.15 -6.93 -13.25
C GLY A 36 10.31 -7.19 -11.74
N LYS A 37 9.45 -6.65 -10.88
CA LYS A 37 9.47 -6.90 -9.44
C LYS A 37 8.25 -7.70 -9.00
N TRP A 38 8.42 -8.46 -7.91
CA TRP A 38 7.29 -8.93 -7.12
C TRP A 38 6.55 -7.74 -6.52
N LYS A 39 5.22 -7.78 -6.47
CA LYS A 39 4.42 -6.67 -5.98
C LYS A 39 3.47 -7.16 -4.91
N ILE A 40 3.50 -6.53 -3.76
CA ILE A 40 2.53 -6.76 -2.68
C ILE A 40 1.74 -5.48 -2.50
N LEU A 41 0.49 -5.49 -2.97
CA LEU A 41 -0.47 -4.44 -2.72
C LEU A 41 -1.33 -4.84 -1.52
N PHE A 42 -1.34 -4.04 -0.47
CA PHE A 42 -2.08 -4.34 0.76
C PHE A 42 -2.83 -3.11 1.26
N SER A 43 -3.96 -3.34 1.90
CA SER A 43 -4.76 -2.28 2.50
C SER A 43 -4.70 -2.31 4.02
N HIS A 44 -4.90 -1.15 4.64
CA HIS A 44 -5.10 -1.01 6.07
C HIS A 44 -6.31 -0.13 6.36
N PRO A 45 -7.02 -0.35 7.48
CA PRO A 45 -8.28 0.34 7.76
C PRO A 45 -8.15 1.83 8.02
N ALA A 46 -7.12 2.27 8.72
CA ALA A 46 -6.88 3.70 9.00
C ALA A 46 -5.48 3.98 9.51
N ASP A 47 -4.97 5.16 9.18
CA ASP A 47 -3.75 5.72 9.77
C ASP A 47 -3.91 5.90 11.28
N PHE A 48 -2.79 6.00 11.99
CA PHE A 48 -2.72 6.22 13.45
C PHE A 48 -3.39 5.15 14.32
N THR A 49 -3.76 4.00 13.76
CA THR A 49 -4.29 2.88 14.54
C THR A 49 -3.17 2.01 15.09
N PRO A 50 -3.31 1.40 16.31
CA PRO A 50 -2.20 0.68 16.95
C PRO A 50 -1.70 -0.52 16.16
N VAL A 51 -2.59 -1.36 15.65
CA VAL A 51 -2.24 -2.56 14.89
C VAL A 51 -1.57 -2.20 13.58
N CYS A 52 -2.16 -1.30 12.78
CA CYS A 52 -1.57 -0.85 11.52
C CYS A 52 -0.19 -0.22 11.73
N THR A 53 -0.01 0.55 12.79
CA THR A 53 1.28 1.16 13.13
C THR A 53 2.34 0.09 13.40
N SER A 54 2.02 -0.95 14.18
CA SER A 54 2.97 -2.03 14.47
C SER A 54 3.32 -2.87 13.22
N GLU A 55 2.34 -3.08 12.34
CA GLU A 55 2.56 -3.76 11.06
C GLU A 55 3.49 -2.96 10.14
N PHE A 56 3.22 -1.66 10.00
CA PHE A 56 4.07 -0.77 9.19
C PHE A 56 5.49 -0.67 9.73
N MET A 57 5.67 -0.61 11.04
CA MET A 57 6.99 -0.63 11.66
C MET A 57 7.73 -1.95 11.38
N THR A 58 7.01 -3.06 11.39
CA THR A 58 7.56 -4.37 11.05
C THR A 58 7.99 -4.43 9.58
N PHE A 59 7.13 -3.99 8.66
CA PHE A 59 7.46 -3.93 7.24
C PHE A 59 8.62 -2.97 6.96
N GLY A 60 8.66 -1.82 7.64
CA GLY A 60 9.78 -0.89 7.53
C GLY A 60 11.10 -1.50 7.97
N LYS A 61 11.11 -2.28 9.06
CA LYS A 61 12.28 -3.03 9.50
C LYS A 61 12.72 -4.10 8.50
N MET A 62 11.76 -4.73 7.82
CA MET A 62 12.00 -5.78 6.83
C MET A 62 12.28 -5.24 5.42
N ALA A 63 12.41 -3.92 5.24
CA ALA A 63 12.55 -3.30 3.93
C ALA A 63 13.71 -3.87 3.10
N GLU A 64 14.85 -4.13 3.74
CA GLU A 64 16.02 -4.73 3.07
C GLU A 64 15.77 -6.18 2.63
N ASP A 65 14.98 -6.93 3.39
CA ASP A 65 14.65 -8.32 3.03
C ASP A 65 13.71 -8.37 1.83
N PHE A 66 12.73 -7.47 1.76
CA PHE A 66 11.89 -7.31 0.57
C PHE A 66 12.71 -6.88 -0.64
N GLU A 67 13.66 -5.97 -0.46
CA GLU A 67 14.55 -5.52 -1.54
C GLU A 67 15.41 -6.66 -2.08
N LYS A 68 16.00 -7.50 -1.21
CA LYS A 68 16.77 -8.70 -1.62
C LYS A 68 15.93 -9.70 -2.41
N LEU A 69 14.64 -9.77 -2.14
CA LEU A 69 13.68 -10.61 -2.88
C LEU A 69 13.15 -9.92 -4.15
N ASN A 70 13.65 -8.74 -4.48
CA ASN A 70 13.15 -7.92 -5.58
C ASN A 70 11.64 -7.67 -5.48
N CYS A 71 11.15 -7.39 -4.27
CA CYS A 71 9.74 -7.22 -3.94
C CYS A 71 9.41 -5.77 -3.59
N GLN A 72 8.38 -5.22 -4.22
CA GLN A 72 7.85 -3.88 -3.94
C GLN A 72 6.56 -3.98 -3.10
N LEU A 73 6.57 -3.29 -1.97
CA LEU A 73 5.36 -3.07 -1.17
C LEU A 73 4.64 -1.80 -1.62
N VAL A 74 3.33 -1.83 -1.67
CA VAL A 74 2.46 -0.68 -1.90
C VAL A 74 1.29 -0.76 -0.93
N GLY A 75 1.19 0.21 -0.03
CA GLY A 75 0.07 0.31 0.89
C GLY A 75 -1.06 1.17 0.33
N VAL A 76 -2.29 0.92 0.77
CA VAL A 76 -3.46 1.72 0.41
C VAL A 76 -4.43 1.85 1.58
N SER A 77 -4.99 3.03 1.80
CA SER A 77 -6.14 3.25 2.67
C SER A 77 -7.00 4.41 2.17
N ILE A 78 -8.15 4.58 2.79
CA ILE A 78 -9.09 5.68 2.49
C ILE A 78 -8.65 7.03 3.08
N ASP A 79 -7.58 7.07 3.86
CA ASP A 79 -7.06 8.33 4.41
C ASP A 79 -6.40 9.17 3.32
N GLY A 80 -6.40 10.48 3.52
CA GLY A 80 -5.79 11.41 2.58
C GLY A 80 -4.27 11.47 2.70
N LEU A 81 -3.63 11.97 1.64
CA LEU A 81 -2.18 12.07 1.53
C LEU A 81 -1.52 12.79 2.72
N HIS A 82 -2.14 13.86 3.22
CA HIS A 82 -1.61 14.60 4.37
C HIS A 82 -1.64 13.77 5.66
N SER A 83 -2.68 12.97 5.87
CA SER A 83 -2.75 12.01 6.98
C SER A 83 -1.63 11.00 6.88
N HIS A 84 -1.44 10.38 5.73
CA HIS A 84 -0.34 9.43 5.48
C HIS A 84 1.02 10.02 5.81
N ILE A 85 1.33 11.21 5.30
CA ILE A 85 2.60 11.88 5.54
C ILE A 85 2.81 12.17 7.04
N ALA A 86 1.79 12.66 7.72
CA ALA A 86 1.84 12.93 9.16
C ALA A 86 2.04 11.64 9.98
N TRP A 87 1.34 10.57 9.60
CA TRP A 87 1.47 9.27 10.27
C TRP A 87 2.85 8.64 10.08
N LEU A 88 3.36 8.60 8.86
CA LEU A 88 4.70 8.06 8.58
C LEU A 88 5.81 8.86 9.29
N ARG A 89 5.66 10.17 9.38
CA ARG A 89 6.56 11.02 10.18
C ARG A 89 6.48 10.66 11.67
N THR A 90 5.28 10.47 12.20
CA THR A 90 5.07 10.10 13.60
C THR A 90 5.68 8.73 13.91
N ILE A 91 5.54 7.75 13.02
CA ILE A 91 6.19 6.44 13.12
C ILE A 91 7.70 6.62 13.25
N LYS A 92 8.31 7.41 12.38
CA LYS A 92 9.75 7.62 12.36
C LYS A 92 10.26 8.35 13.61
N GLU A 93 9.57 9.42 14.03
CA GLU A 93 10.10 10.37 15.01
C GLU A 93 9.67 10.07 16.45
N LYS A 94 8.52 9.45 16.67
CA LYS A 94 7.87 9.42 18.00
C LYS A 94 7.53 8.03 18.50
N ILE A 95 7.48 7.02 17.65
CA ILE A 95 7.02 5.70 18.07
C ILE A 95 8.20 4.79 18.42
N ASP A 96 8.10 4.20 19.61
CA ASP A 96 8.92 3.10 20.09
C ASP A 96 8.02 1.90 20.36
N TRP A 97 8.15 0.85 19.58
CA TRP A 97 7.37 -0.36 19.72
C TRP A 97 8.28 -1.58 19.79
N LYS A 98 8.32 -2.23 20.95
CA LYS A 98 9.17 -3.41 21.20
C LYS A 98 10.65 -3.21 20.79
N GLY A 99 11.17 -2.01 21.05
CA GLY A 99 12.53 -1.63 20.69
C GLY A 99 12.75 -1.22 19.24
N LEU A 100 11.72 -1.23 18.41
CA LEU A 100 11.75 -0.64 17.06
C LEU A 100 11.59 0.87 17.20
N LYS A 101 12.61 1.62 16.77
CA LYS A 101 12.68 3.09 16.80
C LYS A 101 13.20 3.61 15.47
N ASN A 102 12.85 4.85 15.16
CA ASN A 102 13.35 5.53 13.96
C ASN A 102 13.10 4.73 12.67
N ILE A 103 11.98 4.01 12.61
CA ILE A 103 11.64 3.20 11.45
C ILE A 103 11.15 4.11 10.32
N GLU A 104 11.83 4.07 9.20
CA GLU A 104 11.44 4.76 7.98
C GLU A 104 10.67 3.83 7.05
N ILE A 105 9.48 4.26 6.66
CA ILE A 105 8.67 3.52 5.68
C ILE A 105 9.12 3.95 4.28
N LYS A 106 9.71 3.04 3.54
CA LYS A 106 10.30 3.28 2.22
C LYS A 106 9.41 2.87 1.04
N PHE A 107 8.22 2.38 1.30
CA PHE A 107 7.26 2.02 0.26
C PHE A 107 6.16 3.08 0.13
N PRO A 108 5.58 3.26 -1.07
CA PRO A 108 4.51 4.22 -1.30
C PRO A 108 3.22 3.82 -0.59
N LEU A 109 2.52 4.81 -0.07
CA LEU A 109 1.21 4.70 0.52
C LEU A 109 0.21 5.50 -0.32
N VAL A 110 -0.76 4.79 -0.90
CA VAL A 110 -1.76 5.32 -1.83
C VAL A 110 -2.86 6.04 -1.07
N ASP A 111 -3.18 7.24 -1.53
CA ASP A 111 -4.34 8.04 -1.13
C ASP A 111 -5.58 7.57 -1.90
N ASP A 112 -6.50 6.89 -1.23
CA ASP A 112 -7.76 6.40 -1.82
C ASP A 112 -9.01 7.01 -1.17
N ILE A 113 -9.03 8.35 -1.04
CA ILE A 113 -10.18 9.08 -0.47
C ILE A 113 -11.49 8.74 -1.19
N SER A 114 -11.42 8.42 -2.46
CA SER A 114 -12.60 8.05 -3.27
C SER A 114 -13.11 6.64 -3.04
N ILE A 115 -12.38 5.83 -2.29
CA ILE A 115 -12.69 4.42 -2.00
C ILE A 115 -12.73 3.54 -3.28
N VAL A 116 -12.22 4.02 -4.39
CA VAL A 116 -12.27 3.30 -5.67
C VAL A 116 -11.38 2.06 -5.62
N PHE A 117 -10.15 2.21 -5.14
CA PHE A 117 -9.18 1.11 -5.10
C PHE A 117 -9.50 0.14 -3.96
N LEU A 118 -9.96 0.66 -2.81
CA LEU A 118 -10.34 -0.19 -1.69
C LEU A 118 -11.52 -1.09 -2.03
N CYS A 119 -12.50 -0.59 -2.76
CA CYS A 119 -13.60 -1.42 -3.28
C CYS A 119 -13.10 -2.49 -4.26
N LEU A 120 -12.11 -2.17 -5.09
CA LEU A 120 -11.48 -3.14 -5.99
C LEU A 120 -10.62 -4.16 -5.24
N LEU A 121 -10.06 -3.80 -4.08
CA LEU A 121 -9.12 -4.60 -3.31
C LEU A 121 -9.76 -5.32 -2.11
N SER A 122 -10.97 -4.96 -1.69
CA SER A 122 -11.62 -5.52 -0.49
C SER A 122 -11.80 -7.04 -0.53
N PHE A 123 -11.50 -7.69 -1.65
CA PHE A 123 -11.43 -9.14 -1.81
C PHE A 123 -10.05 -9.68 -2.17
N LEU A 124 -9.03 -8.82 -2.28
CA LEU A 124 -7.66 -9.23 -2.57
C LEU A 124 -6.79 -9.21 -1.29
N VAL A 125 -7.20 -9.91 -0.24
CA VAL A 125 -6.23 -10.49 0.69
C VAL A 125 -5.68 -11.73 0.01
N SER A 126 -4.92 -11.53 -1.04
CA SER A 126 -4.17 -12.59 -1.69
C SER A 126 -2.96 -11.98 -2.38
N THR A 127 -1.82 -12.40 -1.93
CA THR A 127 -0.55 -12.27 -2.63
C THR A 127 -0.73 -12.68 -4.08
N HIS A 128 -0.89 -11.72 -4.99
CA HIS A 128 -0.89 -12.02 -6.42
C HIS A 128 0.43 -11.62 -7.01
N ILE A 129 1.12 -12.65 -7.38
CA ILE A 129 2.35 -12.73 -8.11
C ILE A 129 1.97 -12.77 -9.57
N SER A 130 2.24 -11.74 -10.33
CA SER A 130 2.23 -11.82 -11.80
C SER A 130 3.59 -11.43 -12.33
N GLU A 131 4.18 -12.34 -13.09
CA GLU A 131 5.34 -12.09 -13.93
C GLU A 131 5.13 -10.93 -14.89
#